data_a7c283029ba068a4a62cc1436ccd67fd
#
_entry.id   a7c283029ba068a4a62cc1436ccd67fd
#
_cell.length_a   1.000
_cell.length_b   1.000
_cell.length_c   1.000
_cell.angle_alpha   90.00
_cell.angle_beta   90.00
_cell.angle_gamma   90.00
#
_symmetry.space_group_name_H-M   'P 1'
#
loop_
_entity.id
_entity.type
_entity.pdbx_description
1 polymer ?
#
loop_
_entity_poly.entity_id
_entity_poly.type
_entity_poly.pdbx_seq_one_letter_code
_entity_poly.pdbx_strand_id
1 'polypeptide(L)'
;MTRQSMVGQLGVVVGFLVLIGVGASVAHYLREPYNPGFLRFPTIVAVHVVLGGVYLALAPFQFVRRIRSRHLAYHRRVGRLLVSIGLVVGATALFLGLVIPFSGWGERVIIGLFGTLFLVALVKGFVHVRAGRVAQHREWMIRAFAIALAVATIRLIYLPALLIMADPTDAQNAVLWDTSFAVAFVVHASVAELWIRATRRSGAPRARKVKAA
;
A
#
# COMPACT_ATOMS: atom_id res chain seq x y z
N MET A 1 21.02 -13.55 -10.77
CA MET A 1 19.88 -13.87 -9.87
C MET A 1 18.76 -14.49 -10.70
N THR A 2 18.25 -15.65 -10.31
CA THR A 2 17.11 -16.27 -11.00
C THR A 2 15.81 -15.53 -10.66
N ARG A 3 14.85 -15.51 -11.58
CA ARG A 3 13.51 -14.92 -11.34
C ARG A 3 12.85 -15.48 -10.07
N GLN A 4 13.13 -16.74 -9.76
CA GLN A 4 12.53 -17.43 -8.60
C GLN A 4 13.12 -16.91 -7.27
N SER A 5 14.43 -16.62 -7.22
CA SER A 5 15.05 -16.02 -6.04
C SER A 5 14.56 -14.59 -5.80
N MET A 6 14.38 -13.80 -6.85
CA MET A 6 13.86 -12.43 -6.77
C MET A 6 12.41 -12.37 -6.25
N VAL A 7 11.55 -13.31 -6.68
CA VAL A 7 10.17 -13.41 -6.18
C VAL A 7 10.15 -13.81 -4.70
N GLY A 8 11.03 -14.73 -4.29
CA GLY A 8 11.16 -15.14 -2.89
C GLY A 8 11.61 -13.98 -1.99
N GLN A 9 12.65 -13.25 -2.39
CA GLN A 9 13.14 -12.07 -1.64
C GLN A 9 12.09 -10.98 -1.52
N LEU A 10 11.38 -10.67 -2.60
CA LEU A 10 10.28 -9.70 -2.55
C LEU A 10 9.18 -10.16 -1.60
N GLY A 11 8.86 -11.46 -1.57
CA GLY A 11 7.90 -12.04 -0.64
C GLY A 11 8.29 -11.87 0.83
N VAL A 12 9.57 -12.03 1.17
CA VAL A 12 10.10 -11.81 2.52
C VAL A 12 9.98 -10.33 2.91
N VAL A 13 10.40 -9.41 2.04
CA VAL A 13 10.30 -7.97 2.29
C VAL A 13 8.85 -7.55 2.48
N VAL A 14 7.94 -8.01 1.62
CA VAL A 14 6.51 -7.72 1.75
C VAL A 14 5.96 -8.27 3.07
N GLY A 15 6.30 -9.51 3.45
CA GLY A 15 5.89 -10.12 4.72
C GLY A 15 6.36 -9.31 5.93
N PHE A 16 7.61 -8.87 5.93
CA PHE A 16 8.16 -8.03 6.98
C PHE A 16 7.44 -6.68 7.10
N LEU A 17 7.20 -5.99 5.98
CA LEU A 17 6.46 -4.72 5.96
C LEU A 17 5.00 -4.89 6.42
N VAL A 18 4.36 -5.99 6.07
CA VAL A 18 3.01 -6.32 6.56
C VAL A 18 2.99 -6.47 8.07
N LEU A 19 3.96 -7.18 8.65
CA LEU A 19 4.08 -7.32 10.10
C LEU A 19 4.25 -5.96 10.79
N ILE A 20 5.08 -5.07 10.24
CA ILE A 20 5.24 -3.70 10.75
C ILE A 20 3.93 -2.92 10.64
N GLY A 21 3.25 -2.96 9.51
CA GLY A 21 2.00 -2.21 9.30
C GLY A 21 0.87 -2.68 10.21
N VAL A 22 0.70 -4.00 10.36
CA VAL A 22 -0.28 -4.59 11.29
C VAL A 22 0.11 -4.31 12.74
N GLY A 23 1.37 -4.48 13.09
CA GLY A 23 1.89 -4.18 14.43
C GLY A 23 1.67 -2.71 14.81
N ALA A 24 1.87 -1.78 13.87
CA ALA A 24 1.59 -0.36 14.07
C ALA A 24 0.09 -0.08 14.28
N SER A 25 -0.80 -0.81 13.60
CA SER A 25 -2.24 -0.69 13.81
C SER A 25 -2.64 -1.14 15.23
N VAL A 26 -2.02 -2.19 15.75
CA VAL A 26 -2.20 -2.64 17.14
C VAL A 26 -1.62 -1.63 18.12
N ALA A 27 -0.38 -1.18 17.89
CA ALA A 27 0.32 -0.25 18.77
C ALA A 27 -0.39 1.11 18.88
N HIS A 28 -1.17 1.50 17.87
CA HIS A 28 -1.98 2.73 17.93
C HIS A 28 -2.92 2.76 19.14
N TYR A 29 -3.48 1.62 19.53
CA TYR A 29 -4.37 1.52 20.69
C TYR A 29 -3.66 1.34 22.03
N LEU A 30 -2.33 1.13 22.01
CA LEU A 30 -1.51 0.94 23.21
C LEU A 30 -0.77 2.21 23.62
N ARG A 31 -0.88 3.30 22.85
CA ARG A 31 -0.16 4.57 23.07
C ARG A 31 -1.10 5.75 22.94
N GLU A 32 -0.67 6.87 23.52
CA GLU A 32 -1.26 8.19 23.26
C GLU A 32 -1.20 8.51 21.76
N PRO A 33 -2.26 9.10 21.17
CA PRO A 33 -2.27 9.43 19.76
C PRO A 33 -1.23 10.50 19.43
N TYR A 34 -0.44 10.28 18.39
CA TYR A 34 0.56 11.25 17.91
C TYR A 34 -0.07 12.58 17.49
N ASN A 35 -1.31 12.56 17.02
CA ASN A 35 -2.05 13.75 16.60
C ASN A 35 -3.25 13.93 17.51
N PRO A 36 -3.29 14.98 18.35
CA PRO A 36 -4.44 15.28 19.21
C PRO A 36 -5.76 15.47 18.43
N GLY A 37 -5.69 15.84 17.15
CA GLY A 37 -6.84 15.92 16.26
C GLY A 37 -7.58 14.59 16.09
N PHE A 38 -6.92 13.46 16.31
CA PHE A 38 -7.55 12.14 16.25
C PHE A 38 -8.61 11.94 17.34
N LEU A 39 -8.47 12.61 18.48
CA LEU A 39 -9.47 12.58 19.55
C LEU A 39 -10.80 13.25 19.16
N ARG A 40 -10.78 14.12 18.14
CA ARG A 40 -12.01 14.76 17.62
C ARG A 40 -12.84 13.83 16.73
N PHE A 41 -12.22 12.79 16.14
CA PHE A 41 -12.86 11.87 15.20
C PHE A 41 -12.51 10.40 15.51
N PRO A 42 -12.74 9.93 16.75
CA PRO A 42 -12.26 8.62 17.20
C PRO A 42 -12.83 7.46 16.37
N THR A 43 -14.07 7.56 15.92
CA THR A 43 -14.70 6.53 15.08
C THR A 43 -14.04 6.42 13.71
N ILE A 44 -13.72 7.56 13.07
CA ILE A 44 -13.06 7.56 11.74
C ILE A 44 -11.65 6.99 11.87
N VAL A 45 -10.93 7.38 12.92
CA VAL A 45 -9.61 6.83 13.23
C VAL A 45 -9.67 5.33 13.46
N ALA A 46 -10.60 4.86 14.29
CA ALA A 46 -10.79 3.44 14.56
C ALA A 46 -11.10 2.64 13.28
N VAL A 47 -12.02 3.13 12.46
CA VAL A 47 -12.36 2.51 11.16
C VAL A 47 -11.13 2.43 10.27
N HIS A 48 -10.38 3.55 10.14
CA HIS A 48 -9.16 3.58 9.31
C HIS A 48 -8.10 2.60 9.79
N VAL A 49 -7.79 2.61 11.08
CA VAL A 49 -6.70 1.81 11.65
C VAL A 49 -7.03 0.32 11.65
N VAL A 50 -8.24 -0.05 12.10
CA VAL A 50 -8.66 -1.47 12.14
C VAL A 50 -8.79 -2.04 10.74
N LEU A 51 -9.53 -1.38 9.85
CA LEU A 51 -9.70 -1.87 8.49
C LEU A 51 -8.40 -1.80 7.69
N GLY A 52 -7.55 -0.81 7.94
CA GLY A 52 -6.21 -0.71 7.35
C GLY A 52 -5.32 -1.89 7.76
N GLY A 53 -5.31 -2.27 9.04
CA GLY A 53 -4.62 -3.45 9.54
C GLY A 53 -5.14 -4.74 8.91
N VAL A 54 -6.46 -4.92 8.83
CA VAL A 54 -7.09 -6.07 8.16
C VAL A 54 -6.74 -6.11 6.68
N TYR A 55 -6.77 -4.96 5.98
CA TYR A 55 -6.38 -4.87 4.58
C TYR A 55 -4.92 -5.29 4.38
N LEU A 56 -4.00 -4.75 5.16
CA LEU A 56 -2.57 -5.10 5.07
C LEU A 56 -2.32 -6.58 5.38
N ALA A 57 -3.01 -7.16 6.35
CA ALA A 57 -2.86 -8.56 6.71
C ALA A 57 -3.36 -9.51 5.60
N LEU A 58 -4.47 -9.19 4.94
CA LEU A 58 -5.13 -10.11 4.01
C LEU A 58 -4.80 -9.87 2.53
N ALA A 59 -4.47 -8.62 2.13
CA ALA A 59 -4.21 -8.28 0.73
C ALA A 59 -3.05 -9.07 0.09
N PRO A 60 -1.92 -9.38 0.77
CA PRO A 60 -0.83 -10.17 0.20
C PRO A 60 -1.27 -11.53 -0.31
N PHE A 61 -2.23 -12.18 0.36
CA PHE A 61 -2.73 -13.50 -0.05
C PHE A 61 -3.42 -13.48 -1.41
N GLN A 62 -3.92 -12.30 -1.85
CA GLN A 62 -4.50 -12.14 -3.18
C GLN A 62 -3.45 -12.26 -4.31
N PHE A 63 -2.17 -12.08 -4.00
CA PHE A 63 -1.07 -12.20 -4.95
C PHE A 63 -0.48 -13.62 -4.99
N VAL A 64 -0.84 -14.50 -4.06
CA VAL A 64 -0.36 -15.89 -4.01
C VAL A 64 -0.92 -16.70 -5.17
N ARG A 65 -0.03 -17.21 -6.04
CA ARG A 65 -0.42 -17.97 -7.25
C ARG A 65 -1.30 -19.16 -6.92
N ARG A 66 -0.96 -19.92 -5.85
CA ARG A 66 -1.71 -21.13 -5.44
C ARG A 66 -3.18 -20.82 -5.12
N ILE A 67 -3.43 -19.68 -4.42
CA ILE A 67 -4.79 -19.24 -4.07
C ILE A 67 -5.57 -18.89 -5.35
N ARG A 68 -4.97 -18.09 -6.25
CA ARG A 68 -5.62 -17.67 -7.49
C ARG A 68 -5.92 -18.82 -8.44
N SER A 69 -5.06 -19.86 -8.49
CA SER A 69 -5.22 -20.96 -9.43
C SER A 69 -6.07 -22.11 -8.88
N ARG A 70 -6.00 -22.41 -7.58
CA ARG A 70 -6.71 -23.55 -6.98
C ARG A 70 -8.00 -23.17 -6.26
N HIS A 71 -8.11 -21.92 -5.78
CA HIS A 71 -9.25 -21.45 -4.98
C HIS A 71 -9.83 -20.13 -5.55
N LEU A 72 -10.24 -20.17 -6.83
CA LEU A 72 -10.69 -18.97 -7.55
C LEU A 72 -11.94 -18.33 -6.90
N ALA A 73 -12.87 -19.14 -6.38
CA ALA A 73 -14.06 -18.64 -5.70
C ALA A 73 -13.70 -17.85 -4.43
N TYR A 74 -12.74 -18.36 -3.63
CA TYR A 74 -12.19 -17.69 -2.46
C TYR A 74 -11.50 -16.38 -2.88
N HIS A 75 -10.59 -16.41 -3.86
CA HIS A 75 -9.92 -15.22 -4.38
C HIS A 75 -10.91 -14.13 -4.80
N ARG A 76 -12.00 -14.50 -5.50
CA ARG A 76 -13.02 -13.54 -5.94
C ARG A 76 -13.84 -12.97 -4.78
N ARG A 77 -14.23 -13.78 -3.78
CA ARG A 77 -15.03 -13.32 -2.62
C ARG A 77 -14.20 -12.40 -1.73
N VAL A 78 -13.03 -12.85 -1.30
CA VAL A 78 -12.11 -12.07 -0.46
C VAL A 78 -11.59 -10.86 -1.19
N GLY A 79 -11.30 -10.96 -2.50
CA GLY A 79 -10.88 -9.82 -3.31
C GLY A 79 -11.92 -8.70 -3.36
N ARG A 80 -13.22 -9.03 -3.50
CA ARG A 80 -14.30 -8.02 -3.44
C ARG A 80 -14.39 -7.37 -2.07
N LEU A 81 -14.33 -8.16 -1.00
CA LEU A 81 -14.31 -7.63 0.37
C LEU A 81 -13.13 -6.69 0.58
N LEU A 82 -11.93 -7.06 0.15
CA LEU A 82 -10.74 -6.22 0.28
C LEU A 82 -10.82 -4.94 -0.54
N VAL A 83 -11.42 -4.96 -1.74
CA VAL A 83 -11.67 -3.73 -2.49
C VAL A 83 -12.61 -2.81 -1.71
N SER A 84 -13.70 -3.32 -1.14
CA SER A 84 -14.63 -2.53 -0.31
C SER A 84 -13.93 -1.95 0.93
N ILE A 85 -13.16 -2.78 1.66
CA ILE A 85 -12.35 -2.33 2.80
C ILE A 85 -11.36 -1.25 2.35
N GLY A 86 -10.65 -1.47 1.25
CA GLY A 86 -9.67 -0.52 0.73
C GLY A 86 -10.29 0.83 0.33
N LEU A 87 -11.51 0.84 -0.21
CA LEU A 87 -12.24 2.08 -0.51
C LEU A 87 -12.55 2.86 0.78
N VAL A 88 -13.00 2.19 1.83
CA VAL A 88 -13.24 2.82 3.15
C VAL A 88 -11.93 3.33 3.74
N VAL A 89 -10.86 2.53 3.72
CA VAL A 89 -9.53 2.92 4.22
C VAL A 89 -8.99 4.12 3.45
N GLY A 90 -9.12 4.14 2.12
CA GLY A 90 -8.65 5.26 1.30
C GLY A 90 -9.45 6.55 1.54
N ALA A 91 -10.79 6.44 1.67
CA ALA A 91 -11.64 7.58 1.98
C ALA A 91 -11.35 8.15 3.38
N THR A 92 -11.20 7.29 4.38
CA THR A 92 -10.83 7.72 5.74
C THR A 92 -9.41 8.27 5.81
N ALA A 93 -8.45 7.73 5.04
CA ALA A 93 -7.10 8.30 4.92
C ALA A 93 -7.13 9.72 4.35
N LEU A 94 -7.89 9.94 3.28
CA LEU A 94 -8.07 11.28 2.70
C LEU A 94 -8.71 12.24 3.71
N PHE A 95 -9.74 11.79 4.43
CA PHE A 95 -10.36 12.63 5.47
C PHE A 95 -9.33 13.01 6.53
N LEU A 96 -8.62 12.04 7.11
CA LEU A 96 -7.65 12.27 8.18
C LEU A 96 -6.50 13.19 7.71
N GLY A 97 -5.91 12.94 6.55
CA GLY A 97 -4.79 13.72 6.05
C GLY A 97 -5.18 15.12 5.52
N LEU A 98 -6.42 15.32 5.07
CA LEU A 98 -6.85 16.63 4.56
C LEU A 98 -7.48 17.51 5.64
N VAL A 99 -8.20 16.92 6.61
CA VAL A 99 -8.95 17.66 7.62
C VAL A 99 -8.12 17.89 8.88
N ILE A 100 -7.36 16.87 9.30
CA ILE A 100 -6.57 16.89 10.55
C ILE A 100 -5.12 16.46 10.33
N PRO A 101 -4.38 17.05 9.37
CA PRO A 101 -2.99 16.68 9.13
C PRO A 101 -2.13 16.98 10.36
N PHE A 102 -1.12 16.17 10.59
CA PHE A 102 -0.13 16.37 11.64
C PHE A 102 0.87 17.48 11.27
N SER A 103 1.40 17.45 10.05
CA SER A 103 2.44 18.36 9.56
C SER A 103 1.91 19.54 8.72
N GLY A 104 0.61 19.62 8.49
CA GLY A 104 0.00 20.73 7.76
C GLY A 104 -0.09 20.50 6.23
N TRP A 105 0.40 21.48 5.43
CA TRP A 105 0.23 21.48 3.99
C TRP A 105 0.99 20.36 3.26
N GLY A 106 2.19 20.02 3.70
CA GLY A 106 2.98 18.97 3.09
C GLY A 106 2.25 17.63 3.12
N GLU A 107 1.76 17.24 4.29
CA GLU A 107 0.97 16.01 4.44
C GLU A 107 -0.32 16.04 3.61
N ARG A 108 -1.03 17.17 3.57
CA ARG A 108 -2.24 17.31 2.74
C ARG A 108 -1.98 17.01 1.28
N VAL A 109 -0.91 17.56 0.72
CA VAL A 109 -0.53 17.34 -0.68
C VAL A 109 -0.18 15.87 -0.92
N ILE A 110 0.64 15.30 -0.05
CA ILE A 110 1.11 13.91 -0.19
C ILE A 110 -0.05 12.93 -0.04
N ILE A 111 -0.85 13.05 1.02
CA ILE A 111 -2.00 12.17 1.25
C ILE A 111 -3.09 12.41 0.18
N GLY A 112 -3.33 13.66 -0.21
CA GLY A 112 -4.26 13.99 -1.29
C GLY A 112 -3.89 13.30 -2.60
N LEU A 113 -2.61 13.33 -2.98
CA LEU A 113 -2.11 12.68 -4.19
C LEU A 113 -2.18 11.14 -4.08
N PHE A 114 -1.49 10.56 -3.10
CA PHE A 114 -1.35 9.10 -3.03
C PHE A 114 -2.62 8.41 -2.53
N GLY A 115 -3.41 9.03 -1.66
CA GLY A 115 -4.73 8.53 -1.26
C GLY A 115 -5.70 8.48 -2.45
N THR A 116 -5.69 9.53 -3.29
CA THR A 116 -6.48 9.55 -4.53
C THR A 116 -6.00 8.48 -5.52
N LEU A 117 -4.67 8.35 -5.72
CA LEU A 117 -4.11 7.31 -6.57
C LEU A 117 -4.46 5.90 -6.07
N PHE A 118 -4.48 5.69 -4.76
CA PHE A 118 -4.90 4.42 -4.16
C PHE A 118 -6.36 4.08 -4.50
N LEU A 119 -7.28 5.03 -4.29
CA LEU A 119 -8.70 4.86 -4.63
C LEU A 119 -8.91 4.61 -6.12
N VAL A 120 -8.27 5.41 -6.98
CA VAL A 120 -8.31 5.24 -8.43
C VAL A 120 -7.78 3.86 -8.83
N ALA A 121 -6.71 3.39 -8.22
CA ALA A 121 -6.15 2.07 -8.51
C ALA A 121 -7.10 0.94 -8.14
N LEU A 122 -7.78 1.02 -6.99
CA LEU A 122 -8.79 0.04 -6.57
C LEU A 122 -9.98 0.02 -7.55
N VAL A 123 -10.52 1.19 -7.87
CA VAL A 123 -11.67 1.31 -8.79
C VAL A 123 -11.29 0.79 -10.19
N LYS A 124 -10.17 1.25 -10.76
CA LYS A 124 -9.71 0.77 -12.07
C LYS A 124 -9.43 -0.72 -12.06
N GLY A 125 -8.80 -1.23 -11.01
CA GLY A 125 -8.57 -2.66 -10.86
C GLY A 125 -9.87 -3.46 -10.86
N PHE A 126 -10.89 -3.00 -10.12
CA PHE A 126 -12.21 -3.63 -10.09
C PHE A 126 -12.93 -3.56 -11.45
N VAL A 127 -12.95 -2.40 -12.09
CA VAL A 127 -13.56 -2.21 -13.41
C VAL A 127 -12.89 -3.11 -14.46
N HIS A 128 -11.56 -3.19 -14.45
CA HIS A 128 -10.85 -4.05 -15.41
C HIS A 128 -11.17 -5.54 -15.24
N VAL A 129 -11.26 -6.05 -14.01
CA VAL A 129 -11.61 -7.46 -13.82
C VAL A 129 -13.06 -7.75 -14.22
N ARG A 130 -13.99 -6.80 -13.99
CA ARG A 130 -15.37 -6.92 -14.44
C ARG A 130 -15.49 -6.95 -15.98
N ALA A 131 -14.60 -6.25 -16.66
CA ALA A 131 -14.50 -6.24 -18.13
C ALA A 131 -13.64 -7.39 -18.71
N GLY A 132 -13.25 -8.40 -17.89
CA GLY A 132 -12.41 -9.52 -18.34
C GLY A 132 -10.93 -9.17 -18.57
N ARG A 133 -10.51 -7.95 -18.33
CA ARG A 133 -9.14 -7.45 -18.56
C ARG A 133 -8.22 -7.78 -17.38
N VAL A 134 -7.92 -9.07 -17.21
CA VAL A 134 -7.20 -9.60 -16.03
C VAL A 134 -5.78 -9.05 -15.90
N ALA A 135 -5.09 -8.78 -17.02
CA ALA A 135 -3.74 -8.21 -16.98
C ALA A 135 -3.75 -6.80 -16.38
N GLN A 136 -4.65 -5.93 -16.84
CA GLN A 136 -4.81 -4.58 -16.31
C GLN A 136 -5.29 -4.59 -14.86
N HIS A 137 -6.24 -5.47 -14.51
CA HIS A 137 -6.63 -5.68 -13.11
C HIS A 137 -5.43 -5.96 -12.22
N ARG A 138 -4.57 -6.92 -12.62
CA ARG A 138 -3.37 -7.26 -11.85
C ARG A 138 -2.47 -6.05 -11.64
N GLU A 139 -2.24 -5.24 -12.66
CA GLU A 139 -1.37 -4.07 -12.59
C GLU A 139 -1.92 -3.00 -11.65
N TRP A 140 -3.22 -2.72 -11.74
CA TRP A 140 -3.86 -1.76 -10.85
C TRP A 140 -3.89 -2.23 -9.39
N MET A 141 -4.09 -3.53 -9.14
CA MET A 141 -4.00 -4.09 -7.79
C MET A 141 -2.58 -4.04 -7.22
N ILE A 142 -1.53 -4.20 -8.04
CA ILE A 142 -0.14 -4.01 -7.61
C ILE A 142 0.09 -2.56 -7.18
N ARG A 143 -0.38 -1.56 -7.95
CA ARG A 143 -0.28 -0.14 -7.58
C ARG A 143 -0.99 0.17 -6.27
N ALA A 144 -2.24 -0.28 -6.14
CA ALA A 144 -3.01 -0.10 -4.91
C ALA A 144 -2.29 -0.70 -3.70
N PHE A 145 -1.84 -1.95 -3.80
CA PHE A 145 -1.17 -2.63 -2.69
C PHE A 145 0.17 -1.98 -2.35
N ALA A 146 0.95 -1.53 -3.34
CA ALA A 146 2.21 -0.84 -3.09
C ALA A 146 2.01 0.47 -2.32
N ILE A 147 1.00 1.28 -2.69
CA ILE A 147 0.65 2.51 -1.96
C ILE A 147 0.24 2.17 -0.52
N ALA A 148 -0.62 1.18 -0.30
CA ALA A 148 -1.02 0.77 1.03
C ALA A 148 0.17 0.28 1.88
N LEU A 149 1.11 -0.47 1.27
CA LEU A 149 2.27 -1.01 1.96
C LEU A 149 3.31 0.07 2.32
N ALA A 150 3.34 1.20 1.59
CA ALA A 150 4.23 2.32 1.88
C ALA A 150 4.03 2.87 3.30
N VAL A 151 2.81 2.77 3.85
CA VAL A 151 2.48 3.18 5.22
C VAL A 151 3.32 2.44 6.27
N ALA A 152 3.71 1.18 6.02
CA ALA A 152 4.64 0.45 6.89
C ALA A 152 6.07 1.01 6.79
N THR A 153 6.51 1.36 5.59
CA THR A 153 7.85 1.91 5.33
C THR A 153 8.04 3.30 5.96
N ILE A 154 6.98 4.11 6.04
CA ILE A 154 7.02 5.39 6.74
C ILE A 154 7.57 5.21 8.16
N ARG A 155 7.15 4.19 8.89
CA ARG A 155 7.58 3.93 10.26
C ARG A 155 9.05 3.52 10.34
N LEU A 156 9.56 2.83 9.33
CA LEU A 156 10.98 2.47 9.23
C LEU A 156 11.89 3.66 8.94
N ILE A 157 11.36 4.72 8.36
CA ILE A 157 12.10 5.97 8.12
C ILE A 157 11.93 6.90 9.32
N TYR A 158 10.68 7.16 9.70
CA TYR A 158 10.32 8.16 10.71
C TYR A 158 10.83 7.80 12.11
N LEU A 159 10.57 6.56 12.60
CA LEU A 159 10.89 6.23 13.99
C LEU A 159 12.40 6.20 14.28
N PRO A 160 13.28 5.59 13.46
CA PRO A 160 14.71 5.67 13.69
C PRO A 160 15.26 7.10 13.60
N ALA A 161 14.78 7.88 12.63
CA ALA A 161 15.21 9.28 12.49
C ALA A 161 14.78 10.13 13.69
N LEU A 162 13.57 9.92 14.22
CA LEU A 162 13.10 10.57 15.44
C LEU A 162 13.98 10.22 16.64
N LEU A 163 14.40 8.96 16.78
CA LEU A 163 15.28 8.52 17.85
C LEU A 163 16.68 9.14 17.75
N ILE A 164 17.20 9.30 16.52
CA ILE A 164 18.53 9.92 16.28
C ILE A 164 18.49 11.42 16.58
N MET A 165 17.36 12.10 16.29
CA MET A 165 17.21 13.54 16.56
C MET A 165 17.01 13.85 18.04
N ALA A 166 16.70 12.85 18.85
CA ALA A 166 16.49 12.87 20.30
C ALA A 166 15.35 13.80 20.78
N ASP A 167 15.37 15.09 20.42
CA ASP A 167 14.33 16.07 20.81
C ASP A 167 14.13 17.07 19.66
N PRO A 168 13.45 16.68 18.57
CA PRO A 168 13.20 17.55 17.45
C PRO A 168 12.15 18.62 17.79
N THR A 169 12.36 19.85 17.31
CA THR A 169 11.33 20.88 17.34
C THR A 169 10.10 20.46 16.51
N ASP A 170 8.94 21.07 16.75
CA ASP A 170 7.72 20.76 15.99
C ASP A 170 7.92 20.94 14.48
N ALA A 171 8.65 21.98 14.06
CA ALA A 171 8.98 22.21 12.66
C ALA A 171 9.86 21.10 12.06
N GLN A 172 10.88 20.65 12.77
CA GLN A 172 11.74 19.54 12.34
C GLN A 172 10.95 18.23 12.27
N ASN A 173 10.09 17.99 13.26
CA ASN A 173 9.24 16.80 13.30
C ASN A 173 8.24 16.79 12.13
N ALA A 174 7.62 17.91 11.79
CA ALA A 174 6.75 18.04 10.63
C ALA A 174 7.49 17.75 9.31
N VAL A 175 8.69 18.32 9.12
CA VAL A 175 9.53 18.06 7.94
C VAL A 175 9.93 16.59 7.86
N LEU A 176 10.31 15.98 8.98
CA LEU A 176 10.67 14.56 9.03
C LEU A 176 9.48 13.67 8.66
N TRP A 177 8.28 14.00 9.16
CA TRP A 177 7.04 13.32 8.86
C TRP A 177 6.73 13.38 7.36
N ASP A 178 6.66 14.56 6.77
CA ASP A 178 6.39 14.78 5.34
C ASP A 178 7.40 14.07 4.45
N THR A 179 8.69 14.17 4.78
CA THR A 179 9.77 13.51 4.03
C THR A 179 9.62 12.00 4.08
N SER A 180 9.30 11.44 5.25
CA SER A 180 9.10 10.00 5.42
C SER A 180 7.92 9.49 4.57
N PHE A 181 6.82 10.25 4.52
CA PHE A 181 5.67 9.94 3.67
C PHE A 181 6.03 10.03 2.18
N ALA A 182 6.62 11.14 1.75
CA ALA A 182 6.99 11.34 0.36
C ALA A 182 7.95 10.24 -0.15
N VAL A 183 9.01 9.97 0.59
CA VAL A 183 10.00 8.96 0.22
C VAL A 183 9.37 7.56 0.16
N ALA A 184 8.60 7.17 1.19
CA ALA A 184 7.98 5.86 1.21
C ALA A 184 7.02 5.66 0.03
N PHE A 185 6.14 6.61 -0.24
CA PHE A 185 5.18 6.50 -1.34
C PHE A 185 5.86 6.49 -2.71
N VAL A 186 6.84 7.38 -2.95
CA VAL A 186 7.58 7.44 -4.22
C VAL A 186 8.36 6.14 -4.46
N VAL A 187 9.05 5.62 -3.44
CA VAL A 187 9.79 4.35 -3.55
C VAL A 187 8.83 3.20 -3.90
N HIS A 188 7.73 3.06 -3.17
CA HIS A 188 6.77 1.97 -3.41
C HIS A 188 6.09 2.09 -4.78
N ALA A 189 5.70 3.29 -5.20
CA ALA A 189 5.14 3.51 -6.53
C ALA A 189 6.15 3.18 -7.64
N SER A 190 7.41 3.59 -7.47
CA SER A 190 8.50 3.31 -8.43
C SER A 190 8.78 1.80 -8.52
N VAL A 191 8.89 1.10 -7.39
CA VAL A 191 9.07 -0.35 -7.35
C VAL A 191 7.91 -1.07 -8.03
N ALA A 192 6.67 -0.63 -7.78
CA ALA A 192 5.49 -1.21 -8.42
C ALA A 192 5.54 -1.06 -9.95
N GLU A 193 5.88 0.13 -10.46
CA GLU A 193 5.98 0.37 -11.90
C GLU A 193 7.12 -0.43 -12.55
N LEU A 194 8.29 -0.49 -11.90
CA LEU A 194 9.41 -1.30 -12.38
C LEU A 194 9.02 -2.79 -12.43
N TRP A 195 8.35 -3.29 -11.40
CA TRP A 195 7.85 -4.67 -11.35
C TRP A 195 6.82 -4.96 -12.44
N ILE A 196 5.87 -4.06 -12.65
CA ILE A 196 4.86 -4.19 -13.69
C ILE A 196 5.53 -4.24 -15.08
N ARG A 197 6.46 -3.33 -15.37
CA ARG A 197 7.19 -3.28 -16.65
C ARG A 197 8.02 -4.55 -16.88
N ALA A 198 8.74 -5.02 -15.87
CA ALA A 198 9.54 -6.23 -15.94
C ALA A 198 8.70 -7.47 -16.20
N THR A 199 7.52 -7.57 -15.55
CA THR A 199 6.63 -8.74 -15.69
C THR A 199 5.78 -8.73 -16.97
N ARG A 200 5.51 -7.56 -17.57
CA ARG A 200 4.90 -7.44 -18.91
C ARG A 200 5.83 -8.01 -19.99
N ARG A 201 7.09 -7.60 -19.99
CA ARG A 201 8.10 -8.05 -20.97
C ARG A 201 8.30 -9.56 -20.97
N SER A 202 8.21 -10.18 -19.81
CA SER A 202 8.38 -11.63 -19.67
C SER A 202 7.16 -12.45 -20.15
N GLY A 203 6.00 -11.82 -20.34
CA GLY A 203 4.75 -12.46 -20.78
C GLY A 203 4.50 -12.33 -22.29
N ALA A 204 5.29 -11.58 -23.04
CA ALA A 204 5.18 -11.52 -24.50
C ALA A 204 5.54 -12.88 -25.10
N PRO A 205 4.74 -13.44 -26.05
CA PRO A 205 5.09 -14.66 -26.74
C PRO A 205 6.45 -14.44 -27.44
N ARG A 206 7.43 -15.30 -27.17
CA ARG A 206 8.64 -15.35 -27.98
C ARG A 206 8.19 -15.58 -29.44
N ALA A 207 8.45 -14.62 -30.31
CA ALA A 207 8.23 -14.77 -31.73
C ALA A 207 8.88 -16.11 -32.15
N ARG A 208 8.05 -17.04 -32.60
CA ARG A 208 8.49 -18.35 -33.07
C ARG A 208 9.39 -18.05 -34.27
N LYS A 209 10.70 -18.24 -34.13
CA LYS A 209 11.61 -18.20 -35.27
C LYS A 209 11.11 -19.26 -36.26
N VAL A 210 10.43 -18.83 -37.30
CA VAL A 210 10.13 -19.66 -38.43
C VAL A 210 11.48 -20.02 -39.02
N LYS A 211 11.90 -21.27 -38.87
CA LYS A 211 13.01 -21.81 -39.64
C LYS A 211 12.55 -21.80 -41.07
N ALA A 212 13.12 -20.91 -41.89
CA ALA A 212 13.08 -21.03 -43.31
C ALA A 212 13.80 -22.35 -43.67
N ALA A 213 13.06 -23.22 -44.32
CA ALA A 213 13.57 -24.43 -44.92
C ALA A 213 14.25 -24.09 -46.25
#